data_a5e8ce1ee9bb07f285c244bce6fd3914
#
_entry.id   a5e8ce1ee9bb07f285c244bce6fd3914
#
_cell.length_a   1.000
_cell.length_b   1.000
_cell.length_c   1.000
_cell.angle_alpha   90.00
_cell.angle_beta   90.00
_cell.angle_gamma   90.00
#
_symmetry.space_group_name_H-M   'P 1'
#
loop_
_entity.id
_entity.type
_entity.pdbx_description
1 polymer ?
#
loop_
_entity_poly.entity_id
_entity_poly.type
_entity_poly.pdbx_seq_one_letter_code
_entity_poly.pdbx_strand_id
1 'polypeptide(L)'
;MAVTDHVDLNGFMEGVKKRNPHQPEFVQAVQEVAEDIFEFMEDKEEYHSQQILRRIAEPDRVVSFRVCWEDDAGNIRVQRGWRVQNNNAIGPYKGGIRFHPSVTESVLKFLAFEQTFKNALTGLPMGGGKGGSNFNPKGKSVREIMRFCQSYMTELYRHIGADVDVPAGDIGVGGREIGFMFGQYKRITNHFTGVLTGKGLEWGGSLIRTEATGYGAVYFLENMLATKGENLEGKTAVISGSGNVATHAAEKIAQLGGKVLTLSDSGGFIHDPDGIDQEKIDWVKTHKTHRRGRIEEYVEAFPSATFHAGKTPWGVPCDVALPCATQNELLGEDAKTLVANGCKAVSEGANMPTDLDGVHTFKHHKILYAPGKASNAGGVAVSGLEMSQNSERRSWKEEELQQMLKDIMKGIHDSCIRYGDQGGGYIDYVKGANIAGFKKVADAMLAFGVV
;
A
#
# COMPACT_ATOMS: atom_id res chain seq x y z
N MET A 1 -24.36 33.67 -18.01
CA MET A 1 -23.01 33.20 -17.67
C MET A 1 -23.02 32.91 -16.18
N ALA A 2 -23.05 31.66 -15.77
CA ALA A 2 -22.84 31.31 -14.37
C ALA A 2 -21.37 31.63 -14.06
N VAL A 3 -21.12 32.51 -13.10
CA VAL A 3 -19.79 32.69 -12.54
C VAL A 3 -19.47 31.38 -11.83
N THR A 4 -18.67 30.53 -12.46
CA THR A 4 -18.07 29.41 -11.77
C THR A 4 -17.10 30.03 -10.76
N ASP A 5 -17.46 30.04 -9.47
CA ASP A 5 -16.53 30.36 -8.39
C ASP A 5 -15.42 29.30 -8.43
N HIS A 6 -14.35 29.58 -9.18
CA HIS A 6 -13.12 28.79 -9.13
C HIS A 6 -12.53 28.94 -7.74
N VAL A 7 -12.80 27.96 -6.90
CA VAL A 7 -12.22 27.86 -5.57
C VAL A 7 -10.74 27.49 -5.79
N ASP A 8 -9.82 28.31 -5.30
CA ASP A 8 -8.39 28.00 -5.30
C ASP A 8 -8.06 26.88 -4.31
N LEU A 9 -6.81 26.41 -4.32
CA LEU A 9 -6.33 25.34 -3.42
C LEU A 9 -6.61 25.68 -1.95
N ASN A 10 -6.39 26.93 -1.52
CA ASN A 10 -6.59 27.34 -0.14
C ASN A 10 -8.06 27.24 0.26
N GLY A 11 -8.97 27.80 -0.54
CA GLY A 11 -10.40 27.73 -0.31
C GLY A 11 -10.93 26.29 -0.34
N PHE A 12 -10.40 25.44 -1.23
CA PHE A 12 -10.72 24.02 -1.25
C PHE A 12 -10.30 23.34 0.06
N MET A 13 -9.06 23.56 0.53
CA MET A 13 -8.54 22.96 1.76
C MET A 13 -9.24 23.49 3.01
N GLU A 14 -9.62 24.76 3.06
CA GLU A 14 -10.47 25.30 4.13
C GLU A 14 -11.83 24.56 4.18
N GLY A 15 -12.42 24.32 3.03
CA GLY A 15 -13.65 23.52 2.91
C GLY A 15 -13.48 22.08 3.41
N VAL A 16 -12.37 21.43 3.06
CA VAL A 16 -12.04 20.07 3.54
C VAL A 16 -11.88 20.06 5.06
N LYS A 17 -11.09 21.00 5.63
CA LYS A 17 -10.89 21.12 7.09
C LYS A 17 -12.21 21.35 7.83
N LYS A 18 -13.06 22.22 7.31
CA LYS A 18 -14.35 22.54 7.93
C LYS A 18 -15.31 21.34 7.98
N ARG A 19 -15.32 20.51 6.93
CA ARG A 19 -16.17 19.31 6.88
C ARG A 19 -15.61 18.12 7.67
N ASN A 20 -14.31 18.12 7.95
CA ASN A 20 -13.62 17.03 8.61
C ASN A 20 -12.89 17.48 9.88
N PRO A 21 -13.63 18.04 10.86
CA PRO A 21 -13.03 18.47 12.12
C PRO A 21 -12.42 17.25 12.85
N HIS A 22 -11.24 17.43 13.41
CA HIS A 22 -10.52 16.38 14.15
C HIS A 22 -10.08 15.17 13.32
N GLN A 23 -9.89 15.34 11.99
CA GLN A 23 -9.40 14.30 11.09
C GLN A 23 -8.08 14.72 10.42
N PRO A 24 -6.98 14.94 11.18
CA PRO A 24 -5.75 15.53 10.65
C PRO A 24 -5.08 14.65 9.59
N GLU A 25 -5.08 13.32 9.75
CA GLU A 25 -4.46 12.40 8.79
C GLU A 25 -5.17 12.44 7.43
N PHE A 26 -6.49 12.53 7.45
CA PHE A 26 -7.28 12.65 6.22
C PHE A 26 -7.04 14.00 5.53
N VAL A 27 -7.05 15.11 6.30
CA VAL A 27 -6.81 16.45 5.76
C VAL A 27 -5.43 16.56 5.12
N GLN A 28 -4.40 15.99 5.76
CA GLN A 28 -3.05 15.96 5.23
C GLN A 28 -2.97 15.19 3.91
N ALA A 29 -3.55 14.00 3.83
CA ALA A 29 -3.54 13.20 2.61
C ALA A 29 -4.23 13.88 1.43
N VAL A 30 -5.36 14.56 1.70
CA VAL A 30 -6.05 15.36 0.66
C VAL A 30 -5.18 16.51 0.19
N GLN A 31 -4.48 17.21 1.10
CA GLN A 31 -3.61 18.33 0.75
C GLN A 31 -2.46 17.89 -0.16
N GLU A 32 -1.76 16.81 0.19
CA GLU A 32 -0.61 16.28 -0.57
C GLU A 32 -0.99 15.93 -2.02
N VAL A 33 -2.20 15.43 -2.24
CA VAL A 33 -2.70 15.12 -3.59
C VAL A 33 -3.22 16.37 -4.29
N ALA A 34 -3.93 17.24 -3.55
CA ALA A 34 -4.56 18.43 -4.12
C ALA A 34 -3.55 19.42 -4.71
N GLU A 35 -2.36 19.55 -4.13
CA GLU A 35 -1.31 20.44 -4.64
C GLU A 35 -0.95 20.11 -6.09
N ASP A 36 -0.68 18.84 -6.40
CA ASP A 36 -0.37 18.41 -7.77
C ASP A 36 -1.60 18.48 -8.71
N ILE A 37 -2.79 18.19 -8.18
CA ILE A 37 -4.03 18.14 -8.98
C ILE A 37 -4.52 19.53 -9.35
N PHE A 38 -4.43 20.53 -8.47
CA PHE A 38 -4.81 21.91 -8.78
C PHE A 38 -3.98 22.47 -9.94
N GLU A 39 -2.66 22.23 -9.93
CA GLU A 39 -1.79 22.60 -11.04
C GLU A 39 -2.20 21.90 -12.35
N PHE A 40 -2.48 20.59 -12.25
CA PHE A 40 -2.92 19.80 -13.42
C PHE A 40 -4.28 20.25 -13.98
N MET A 41 -5.19 20.72 -13.12
CA MET A 41 -6.55 21.14 -13.53
C MET A 41 -6.63 22.59 -14.01
N GLU A 42 -5.56 23.41 -13.92
CA GLU A 42 -5.60 24.85 -14.15
C GLU A 42 -6.31 25.23 -15.47
N ASP A 43 -6.09 24.47 -16.53
CA ASP A 43 -6.67 24.67 -17.86
C ASP A 43 -7.84 23.72 -18.19
N LYS A 44 -8.40 22.98 -17.22
CA LYS A 44 -9.41 21.93 -17.42
C LYS A 44 -10.72 22.26 -16.73
N GLU A 45 -11.49 23.16 -17.40
CA GLU A 45 -12.80 23.64 -16.90
C GLU A 45 -13.77 22.52 -16.55
N GLU A 46 -13.74 21.39 -17.28
CA GLU A 46 -14.62 20.24 -17.04
C GLU A 46 -14.46 19.62 -15.66
N TYR A 47 -13.24 19.58 -15.11
CA TYR A 47 -13.02 19.05 -13.75
C TYR A 47 -13.47 20.05 -12.67
N HIS A 48 -13.30 21.35 -12.92
CA HIS A 48 -13.73 22.40 -12.01
C HIS A 48 -15.25 22.51 -11.95
N SER A 49 -15.92 22.63 -13.11
CA SER A 49 -17.36 22.82 -13.20
C SER A 49 -18.14 21.63 -12.62
N GLN A 50 -17.59 20.43 -12.71
CA GLN A 50 -18.17 19.21 -12.13
C GLN A 50 -17.70 18.92 -10.69
N GLN A 51 -16.91 19.80 -10.08
CA GLN A 51 -16.41 19.67 -8.71
C GLN A 51 -15.69 18.32 -8.45
N ILE A 52 -14.97 17.79 -9.45
CA ILE A 52 -14.49 16.40 -9.45
C ILE A 52 -13.58 16.12 -8.24
N LEU A 53 -12.55 16.95 -7.97
CA LEU A 53 -11.68 16.73 -6.83
C LEU A 53 -12.43 16.80 -5.50
N ARG A 54 -13.42 17.70 -5.37
CA ARG A 54 -14.24 17.80 -4.18
C ARG A 54 -15.07 16.53 -3.96
N ARG A 55 -15.62 15.95 -5.02
CA ARG A 55 -16.39 14.69 -4.96
C ARG A 55 -15.48 13.51 -4.61
N ILE A 56 -14.24 13.45 -5.14
CA ILE A 56 -13.28 12.40 -4.78
C ILE A 56 -12.82 12.54 -3.32
N ALA A 57 -12.66 13.77 -2.82
CA ALA A 57 -12.27 14.04 -1.43
C ALA A 57 -13.41 13.86 -0.42
N GLU A 58 -14.63 13.55 -0.86
CA GLU A 58 -15.75 13.18 0.00
C GLU A 58 -16.08 11.71 -0.22
N PRO A 59 -15.94 10.81 0.77
CA PRO A 59 -16.28 9.40 0.59
C PRO A 59 -17.74 9.23 0.20
N ASP A 60 -18.04 8.29 -0.70
CA ASP A 60 -19.41 7.94 -1.07
C ASP A 60 -20.22 7.55 0.17
N ARG A 61 -19.59 6.84 1.12
CA ARG A 61 -20.18 6.54 2.44
C ARG A 61 -19.15 6.07 3.46
N VAL A 62 -19.47 6.32 4.72
CA VAL A 62 -18.77 5.75 5.87
C VAL A 62 -19.77 4.98 6.71
N VAL A 63 -19.53 3.68 6.87
CA VAL A 63 -20.32 2.81 7.72
C VAL A 63 -19.58 2.59 9.03
N SER A 64 -20.18 2.96 10.16
CA SER A 64 -19.66 2.71 11.51
C SER A 64 -20.62 1.79 12.25
N PHE A 65 -20.09 0.76 12.89
CA PHE A 65 -20.90 -0.23 13.59
C PHE A 65 -20.23 -0.73 14.88
N ARG A 66 -21.05 -1.23 15.80
CA ARG A 66 -20.61 -1.87 17.04
C ARG A 66 -20.28 -3.34 16.77
N VAL A 67 -19.16 -3.82 17.31
CA VAL A 67 -18.76 -5.22 17.27
C VAL A 67 -18.72 -5.75 18.71
N CYS A 68 -19.67 -6.63 19.07
CA CYS A 68 -19.70 -7.30 20.36
C CYS A 68 -19.19 -8.74 20.22
N TRP A 69 -18.33 -9.16 21.12
CA TRP A 69 -17.78 -10.50 21.13
C TRP A 69 -17.43 -10.93 22.57
N GLU A 70 -17.24 -12.22 22.79
CA GLU A 70 -16.92 -12.78 24.09
C GLU A 70 -15.48 -13.25 24.12
N ASP A 71 -14.72 -12.84 25.15
CA ASP A 71 -13.34 -13.32 25.37
C ASP A 71 -13.32 -14.75 25.96
N ASP A 72 -12.14 -15.34 26.11
CA ASP A 72 -11.99 -16.71 26.62
C ASP A 72 -12.39 -16.84 28.09
N ALA A 73 -12.50 -15.76 28.83
CA ALA A 73 -12.97 -15.70 30.19
C ALA A 73 -14.49 -15.50 30.32
N GLY A 74 -15.22 -15.42 29.19
CA GLY A 74 -16.67 -15.20 29.18
C GLY A 74 -17.09 -13.74 29.32
N ASN A 75 -16.16 -12.78 29.24
CA ASN A 75 -16.51 -11.36 29.34
C ASN A 75 -16.92 -10.80 27.96
N ILE A 76 -17.99 -10.02 27.97
CA ILE A 76 -18.44 -9.32 26.78
C ILE A 76 -17.50 -8.13 26.51
N ARG A 77 -16.99 -8.08 25.30
CA ARG A 77 -16.13 -7.02 24.78
C ARG A 77 -16.85 -6.25 23.67
N VAL A 78 -16.58 -4.94 23.59
CA VAL A 78 -17.22 -4.05 22.63
C VAL A 78 -16.13 -3.24 21.92
N GLN A 79 -16.08 -3.35 20.62
CA GLN A 79 -15.24 -2.55 19.74
C GLN A 79 -16.10 -1.81 18.72
N ARG A 80 -15.47 -0.84 18.04
CA ARG A 80 -16.05 -0.15 16.91
C ARG A 80 -15.43 -0.70 15.62
N GLY A 81 -16.26 -0.98 14.65
CA GLY A 81 -15.88 -1.31 13.29
C GLY A 81 -16.28 -0.19 12.33
N TRP A 82 -15.55 -0.10 11.22
CA TRP A 82 -15.83 0.85 10.14
C TRP A 82 -15.56 0.23 8.78
N ARG A 83 -16.28 0.72 7.77
CA ARG A 83 -15.95 0.58 6.35
C ARG A 83 -16.13 1.94 5.67
N VAL A 84 -15.07 2.45 5.08
CA VAL A 84 -15.08 3.63 4.23
C VAL A 84 -15.11 3.16 2.78
N GLN A 85 -16.15 3.55 2.06
CA GLN A 85 -16.32 3.37 0.62
C GLN A 85 -16.09 4.74 -0.01
N ASN A 86 -14.87 4.95 -0.54
CA ASN A 86 -14.45 6.27 -0.95
C ASN A 86 -14.95 6.63 -2.34
N ASN A 87 -14.67 5.79 -3.33
CA ASN A 87 -15.06 6.03 -4.72
C ASN A 87 -15.10 4.72 -5.49
N ASN A 88 -16.12 4.50 -6.30
CA ASN A 88 -16.31 3.31 -7.14
C ASN A 88 -16.46 3.62 -8.63
N ALA A 89 -16.03 4.79 -9.09
CA ALA A 89 -16.17 5.19 -10.49
C ALA A 89 -15.48 4.27 -11.49
N ILE A 90 -14.44 3.53 -11.06
CA ILE A 90 -13.68 2.64 -11.94
C ILE A 90 -13.80 1.14 -11.58
N GLY A 91 -14.69 0.80 -10.66
CA GLY A 91 -14.93 -0.58 -10.23
C GLY A 91 -15.36 -0.68 -8.77
N PRO A 92 -15.65 -1.89 -8.25
CA PRO A 92 -16.05 -2.10 -6.88
C PRO A 92 -15.07 -1.47 -5.88
N TYR A 93 -15.55 -0.97 -4.76
CA TYR A 93 -14.67 -0.48 -3.70
C TYR A 93 -13.67 -1.58 -3.32
N LYS A 94 -12.40 -1.23 -3.16
CA LYS A 94 -11.33 -2.18 -2.88
C LYS A 94 -10.35 -1.60 -1.91
N GLY A 95 -10.02 -2.37 -0.87
CA GLY A 95 -9.01 -2.01 0.12
C GLY A 95 -9.07 -2.86 1.38
N GLY A 96 -7.98 -2.87 2.15
CA GLY A 96 -7.79 -3.74 3.30
C GLY A 96 -8.69 -3.43 4.49
N ILE A 97 -8.77 -4.40 5.40
CA ILE A 97 -9.32 -4.28 6.75
C ILE A 97 -8.14 -4.30 7.73
N ARG A 98 -8.06 -3.30 8.61
CA ARG A 98 -7.01 -3.17 9.62
C ARG A 98 -7.57 -3.42 11.02
N PHE A 99 -6.93 -4.30 11.79
CA PHE A 99 -7.20 -4.49 13.22
C PHE A 99 -6.02 -3.98 14.04
N HIS A 100 -6.18 -2.79 14.62
CA HIS A 100 -5.16 -2.17 15.45
C HIS A 100 -5.79 -1.12 16.39
N PRO A 101 -5.29 -0.95 17.64
CA PRO A 101 -5.84 0.04 18.57
C PRO A 101 -5.87 1.49 18.07
N SER A 102 -4.95 1.84 17.16
CA SER A 102 -4.87 3.19 16.57
C SER A 102 -5.87 3.45 15.44
N VAL A 103 -6.71 2.46 15.08
CA VAL A 103 -7.70 2.65 14.01
C VAL A 103 -8.77 3.63 14.44
N THR A 104 -8.91 4.70 13.66
CA THR A 104 -9.95 5.73 13.78
C THR A 104 -10.61 5.94 12.43
N GLU A 105 -11.70 6.67 12.39
CA GLU A 105 -12.36 7.05 11.13
C GLU A 105 -11.43 7.91 10.26
N SER A 106 -10.69 8.86 10.85
CA SER A 106 -9.72 9.70 10.15
C SER A 106 -8.66 8.88 9.42
N VAL A 107 -8.06 7.91 10.12
CA VAL A 107 -7.07 6.99 9.55
C VAL A 107 -7.66 6.18 8.40
N LEU A 108 -8.89 5.70 8.53
CA LEU A 108 -9.52 4.89 7.47
C LEU A 108 -9.96 5.73 6.27
N LYS A 109 -10.41 6.97 6.47
CA LYS A 109 -10.71 7.91 5.39
C LYS A 109 -9.45 8.27 4.60
N PHE A 110 -8.36 8.59 5.30
CA PHE A 110 -7.04 8.80 4.71
C PHE A 110 -6.65 7.62 3.82
N LEU A 111 -6.65 6.42 4.39
CA LEU A 111 -6.24 5.22 3.66
C LEU A 111 -7.18 4.86 2.50
N ALA A 112 -8.48 5.13 2.60
CA ALA A 112 -9.44 4.89 1.53
C ALA A 112 -9.27 5.88 0.37
N PHE A 113 -9.01 7.14 0.68
CA PHE A 113 -8.72 8.18 -0.29
C PHE A 113 -7.45 7.83 -1.10
N GLU A 114 -6.35 7.54 -0.44
CA GLU A 114 -5.11 7.12 -1.12
C GLU A 114 -5.29 5.83 -1.92
N GLN A 115 -6.07 4.88 -1.38
CA GLN A 115 -6.36 3.62 -2.05
C GLN A 115 -7.07 3.82 -3.39
N THR A 116 -7.90 4.87 -3.52
CA THR A 116 -8.57 5.22 -4.79
C THR A 116 -7.55 5.49 -5.90
N PHE A 117 -6.54 6.31 -5.62
CA PHE A 117 -5.48 6.63 -6.61
C PHE A 117 -4.56 5.43 -6.87
N LYS A 118 -4.18 4.73 -5.82
CA LYS A 118 -3.34 3.53 -5.92
C LYS A 118 -3.99 2.45 -6.80
N ASN A 119 -5.27 2.17 -6.60
CA ASN A 119 -6.00 1.19 -7.40
C ASN A 119 -6.15 1.66 -8.86
N ALA A 120 -6.41 2.96 -9.07
CA ALA A 120 -6.51 3.53 -10.39
C ALA A 120 -5.23 3.35 -11.21
N LEU A 121 -4.06 3.48 -10.58
CA LEU A 121 -2.75 3.28 -11.24
C LEU A 121 -2.58 1.87 -11.78
N THR A 122 -3.14 0.84 -11.14
CA THR A 122 -2.98 -0.56 -11.60
C THR A 122 -3.61 -0.84 -12.95
N GLY A 123 -4.49 0.02 -13.44
CA GLY A 123 -5.27 -0.23 -14.66
C GLY A 123 -6.45 -1.18 -14.49
N LEU A 124 -6.51 -1.91 -13.37
CA LEU A 124 -7.58 -2.86 -13.06
C LEU A 124 -8.88 -2.16 -12.61
N PRO A 125 -10.05 -2.80 -12.81
CA PRO A 125 -11.35 -2.22 -12.46
C PRO A 125 -11.60 -2.30 -10.95
N MET A 126 -10.99 -1.42 -10.18
CA MET A 126 -11.10 -1.36 -8.73
C MET A 126 -11.22 0.08 -8.25
N GLY A 127 -12.26 0.38 -7.50
CA GLY A 127 -12.42 1.62 -6.77
C GLY A 127 -11.59 1.67 -5.49
N GLY A 128 -11.83 2.64 -4.63
CA GLY A 128 -11.13 2.84 -3.36
C GLY A 128 -12.01 2.64 -2.13
N GLY A 129 -11.52 1.87 -1.17
CA GLY A 129 -12.17 1.67 0.12
C GLY A 129 -11.20 1.21 1.18
N LYS A 130 -11.59 1.33 2.44
CA LYS A 130 -10.81 0.87 3.60
C LYS A 130 -11.71 0.53 4.77
N GLY A 131 -11.35 -0.50 5.52
CA GLY A 131 -12.08 -0.86 6.72
C GLY A 131 -11.16 -1.13 7.90
N GLY A 132 -11.76 -1.33 9.05
CA GLY A 132 -10.99 -1.69 10.23
C GLY A 132 -11.77 -1.63 11.53
N SER A 133 -11.05 -1.93 12.59
CA SER A 133 -11.53 -1.86 13.96
C SER A 133 -10.39 -1.47 14.91
N ASN A 134 -10.72 -0.82 16.00
CA ASN A 134 -9.81 -0.59 17.13
C ASN A 134 -9.51 -1.86 17.97
N PHE A 135 -9.85 -3.02 17.45
CA PHE A 135 -9.50 -4.32 18.03
C PHE A 135 -8.00 -4.59 17.97
N ASN A 136 -7.43 -5.03 19.09
CA ASN A 136 -6.03 -5.45 19.14
C ASN A 136 -5.92 -6.99 19.11
N PRO A 137 -5.45 -7.60 18.00
CA PRO A 137 -5.31 -9.05 17.93
C PRO A 137 -4.08 -9.59 18.70
N LYS A 138 -3.14 -8.70 19.12
CA LYS A 138 -1.95 -9.14 19.87
C LYS A 138 -2.34 -9.69 21.23
N GLY A 139 -1.83 -10.88 21.57
CA GLY A 139 -2.10 -11.54 22.84
C GLY A 139 -3.48 -12.21 22.94
N LYS A 140 -4.26 -12.20 21.85
CA LYS A 140 -5.55 -12.89 21.78
C LYS A 140 -5.39 -14.35 21.31
N SER A 141 -6.22 -15.24 21.84
CA SER A 141 -6.28 -16.61 21.35
C SER A 141 -6.86 -16.68 19.93
N VAL A 142 -6.58 -17.77 19.24
CA VAL A 142 -7.16 -18.02 17.90
C VAL A 142 -8.69 -18.02 17.96
N ARG A 143 -9.27 -18.53 19.05
CA ARG A 143 -10.73 -18.57 19.24
C ARG A 143 -11.31 -17.19 19.48
N GLU A 144 -10.65 -16.34 20.26
CA GLU A 144 -11.05 -14.93 20.44
C GLU A 144 -11.04 -14.18 19.12
N ILE A 145 -9.96 -14.31 18.34
CA ILE A 145 -9.83 -13.67 17.02
C ILE A 145 -10.93 -14.17 16.07
N MET A 146 -11.21 -15.46 16.06
CA MET A 146 -12.29 -16.04 15.25
C MET A 146 -13.66 -15.45 15.62
N ARG A 147 -14.00 -15.41 16.92
CA ARG A 147 -15.28 -14.82 17.39
C ARG A 147 -15.39 -13.35 17.01
N PHE A 148 -14.28 -12.61 17.17
CA PHE A 148 -14.25 -11.21 16.76
C PHE A 148 -14.48 -11.04 15.24
N CYS A 149 -13.77 -11.79 14.39
CA CYS A 149 -13.92 -11.76 12.93
C CYS A 149 -15.35 -12.11 12.49
N GLN A 150 -15.96 -13.11 13.14
CA GLN A 150 -17.34 -13.50 12.85
C GLN A 150 -18.33 -12.41 13.23
N SER A 151 -18.18 -11.79 14.40
CA SER A 151 -19.02 -10.66 14.81
C SER A 151 -18.83 -9.44 13.93
N TYR A 152 -17.58 -9.09 13.57
CA TYR A 152 -17.27 -8.00 12.66
C TYR A 152 -17.93 -8.21 11.28
N MET A 153 -17.83 -9.42 10.72
CA MET A 153 -18.44 -9.76 9.43
C MET A 153 -19.98 -9.77 9.50
N THR A 154 -20.56 -10.13 10.62
CA THR A 154 -22.04 -10.11 10.83
C THR A 154 -22.63 -8.70 10.64
N GLU A 155 -21.84 -7.67 10.94
CA GLU A 155 -22.25 -6.29 10.66
C GLU A 155 -21.85 -5.86 9.25
N LEU A 156 -20.64 -6.21 8.81
CA LEU A 156 -20.09 -5.74 7.55
C LEU A 156 -20.76 -6.35 6.30
N TYR A 157 -21.25 -7.59 6.35
CA TYR A 157 -21.69 -8.34 5.16
C TYR A 157 -22.76 -7.62 4.33
N ARG A 158 -23.57 -6.75 4.93
CA ARG A 158 -24.63 -5.99 4.25
C ARG A 158 -24.09 -4.95 3.27
N HIS A 159 -22.83 -4.59 3.41
CA HIS A 159 -22.21 -3.46 2.73
C HIS A 159 -21.14 -3.89 1.71
N ILE A 160 -20.86 -5.19 1.62
CA ILE A 160 -19.81 -5.76 0.78
C ILE A 160 -20.35 -6.84 -0.15
N GLY A 161 -19.59 -7.14 -1.19
CA GLY A 161 -19.94 -8.16 -2.19
C GLY A 161 -18.97 -8.12 -3.35
N ALA A 162 -18.95 -9.18 -4.16
CA ALA A 162 -18.01 -9.30 -5.27
C ALA A 162 -18.06 -8.13 -6.27
N ASP A 163 -19.25 -7.57 -6.48
CA ASP A 163 -19.50 -6.48 -7.44
C ASP A 163 -19.76 -5.12 -6.76
N VAL A 164 -19.66 -5.06 -5.44
CA VAL A 164 -19.93 -3.84 -4.66
C VAL A 164 -18.67 -3.34 -3.96
N ASP A 165 -18.11 -4.18 -3.10
CA ASP A 165 -16.98 -3.84 -2.25
C ASP A 165 -16.24 -5.12 -1.86
N VAL A 166 -14.96 -5.20 -2.20
CA VAL A 166 -14.12 -6.39 -2.01
C VAL A 166 -12.97 -6.07 -1.05
N PRO A 167 -13.15 -6.27 0.26
CA PRO A 167 -12.09 -6.07 1.23
C PRO A 167 -10.93 -7.07 1.07
N ALA A 168 -9.79 -6.72 1.67
CA ALA A 168 -8.59 -7.53 1.74
C ALA A 168 -7.99 -7.48 3.15
N GLY A 169 -6.84 -8.16 3.36
CA GLY A 169 -6.05 -8.02 4.57
C GLY A 169 -5.26 -6.71 4.63
N ASP A 170 -4.88 -6.33 5.84
CA ASP A 170 -3.99 -5.22 6.18
C ASP A 170 -3.38 -5.50 7.58
N ILE A 171 -2.80 -4.52 8.25
CA ILE A 171 -2.23 -4.70 9.60
C ILE A 171 -3.23 -5.42 10.53
N GLY A 172 -2.79 -6.49 11.16
CA GLY A 172 -3.61 -7.30 12.06
C GLY A 172 -4.64 -8.20 11.40
N VAL A 173 -4.68 -8.26 10.07
CA VAL A 173 -5.59 -9.11 9.27
C VAL A 173 -4.79 -9.81 8.18
N GLY A 174 -4.48 -11.06 8.41
CA GLY A 174 -3.83 -11.96 7.45
C GLY A 174 -4.80 -12.98 6.87
N GLY A 175 -4.26 -14.01 6.20
CA GLY A 175 -5.06 -15.08 5.57
C GLY A 175 -5.97 -15.82 6.55
N ARG A 176 -5.56 -15.97 7.81
CA ARG A 176 -6.37 -16.58 8.89
C ARG A 176 -7.64 -15.76 9.17
N GLU A 177 -7.49 -14.46 9.37
CA GLU A 177 -8.60 -13.54 9.63
C GLU A 177 -9.52 -13.43 8.42
N ILE A 178 -8.96 -13.37 7.22
CA ILE A 178 -9.71 -13.43 5.96
C ILE A 178 -10.52 -14.72 5.89
N GLY A 179 -9.94 -15.87 6.27
CA GLY A 179 -10.65 -17.15 6.34
C GLY A 179 -11.84 -17.12 7.28
N PHE A 180 -11.67 -16.60 8.50
CA PHE A 180 -12.75 -16.48 9.47
C PHE A 180 -13.88 -15.56 8.98
N MET A 181 -13.54 -14.44 8.37
CA MET A 181 -14.49 -13.50 7.80
C MET A 181 -15.21 -14.08 6.57
N PHE A 182 -14.50 -14.74 5.67
CA PHE A 182 -15.09 -15.38 4.50
C PHE A 182 -16.04 -16.51 4.87
N GLY A 183 -15.65 -17.36 5.84
CA GLY A 183 -16.51 -18.42 6.34
C GLY A 183 -17.82 -17.90 6.93
N GLN A 184 -17.76 -16.80 7.69
CA GLN A 184 -18.95 -16.15 8.24
C GLN A 184 -19.81 -15.50 7.15
N TYR A 185 -19.22 -14.80 6.18
CA TYR A 185 -19.94 -14.24 5.04
C TYR A 185 -20.70 -15.33 4.28
N LYS A 186 -20.00 -16.42 3.91
CA LYS A 186 -20.59 -17.56 3.21
C LYS A 186 -21.75 -18.18 4.02
N ARG A 187 -21.60 -18.30 5.34
CA ARG A 187 -22.64 -18.83 6.21
C ARG A 187 -23.90 -17.97 6.23
N ILE A 188 -23.74 -16.64 6.29
CA ILE A 188 -24.86 -15.69 6.35
C ILE A 188 -25.59 -15.60 5.01
N THR A 189 -24.83 -15.45 3.92
CA THR A 189 -25.37 -15.19 2.58
C THR A 189 -25.75 -16.47 1.83
N ASN A 190 -25.23 -17.62 2.23
CA ASN A 190 -25.27 -18.89 1.51
C ASN A 190 -24.71 -18.79 0.07
N HIS A 191 -23.74 -17.88 -0.17
CA HIS A 191 -23.09 -17.70 -1.44
C HIS A 191 -21.58 -17.89 -1.32
N PHE A 192 -21.00 -18.60 -2.29
CA PHE A 192 -19.56 -18.68 -2.49
C PHE A 192 -19.17 -17.71 -3.62
N THR A 193 -18.72 -16.51 -3.26
CA THR A 193 -18.39 -15.42 -4.19
C THR A 193 -16.98 -14.90 -3.99
N GLY A 194 -16.51 -14.02 -4.90
CA GLY A 194 -15.24 -13.34 -4.81
C GLY A 194 -15.20 -12.14 -3.85
N VAL A 195 -15.93 -12.18 -2.75
CA VAL A 195 -16.16 -11.03 -1.84
C VAL A 195 -14.95 -10.53 -1.07
N LEU A 196 -13.93 -11.34 -0.86
CA LEU A 196 -12.69 -11.00 -0.17
C LEU A 196 -11.50 -11.43 -1.01
N THR A 197 -10.35 -10.76 -0.85
CA THR A 197 -9.08 -11.20 -1.43
C THR A 197 -8.03 -11.47 -0.34
N GLY A 198 -6.98 -12.20 -0.70
CA GLY A 198 -6.03 -12.77 0.26
C GLY A 198 -6.52 -14.09 0.82
N LYS A 199 -7.37 -14.79 0.05
CA LYS A 199 -7.88 -16.12 0.38
C LYS A 199 -6.81 -17.21 0.24
N GLY A 200 -7.02 -18.35 0.90
CA GLY A 200 -6.21 -19.55 0.67
C GLY A 200 -6.45 -20.11 -0.75
N LEU A 201 -5.44 -20.79 -1.28
CA LEU A 201 -5.47 -21.34 -2.64
C LEU A 201 -6.63 -22.31 -2.85
N GLU A 202 -6.96 -23.08 -1.82
CA GLU A 202 -8.02 -24.11 -1.86
C GLU A 202 -9.44 -23.51 -1.94
N TRP A 203 -9.58 -22.21 -1.70
CA TRP A 203 -10.90 -21.55 -1.65
C TRP A 203 -10.92 -20.20 -2.38
N GLY A 204 -10.17 -20.10 -3.48
CA GLY A 204 -10.24 -19.00 -4.44
C GLY A 204 -9.15 -17.93 -4.31
N GLY A 205 -8.08 -18.23 -3.59
CA GLY A 205 -6.90 -17.36 -3.51
C GLY A 205 -6.04 -17.39 -4.78
N SER A 206 -5.10 -16.46 -4.87
CA SER A 206 -4.16 -16.33 -5.98
C SER A 206 -2.74 -16.66 -5.52
N LEU A 207 -1.99 -17.34 -6.40
CA LEU A 207 -0.54 -17.47 -6.27
C LEU A 207 0.14 -16.08 -6.27
N ILE A 208 1.37 -16.02 -5.83
CA ILE A 208 2.24 -14.84 -5.73
C ILE A 208 1.69 -13.64 -4.92
N ARG A 209 0.55 -13.82 -4.23
CA ARG A 209 -0.05 -12.70 -3.47
C ARG A 209 0.85 -12.20 -2.34
N THR A 210 1.59 -13.11 -1.70
CA THR A 210 2.49 -12.80 -0.59
C THR A 210 3.71 -12.03 -1.07
N GLU A 211 4.25 -12.40 -2.22
CA GLU A 211 5.44 -11.85 -2.84
C GLU A 211 5.18 -10.51 -3.53
N ALA A 212 3.97 -10.33 -4.01
CA ALA A 212 3.59 -9.31 -4.99
C ALA A 212 3.97 -7.87 -4.60
N THR A 213 3.91 -7.51 -3.33
CA THR A 213 4.25 -6.14 -2.89
C THR A 213 5.76 -5.90 -3.01
N GLY A 214 6.57 -6.84 -2.49
CA GLY A 214 8.03 -6.75 -2.59
C GLY A 214 8.52 -6.84 -4.03
N TYR A 215 8.01 -7.81 -4.79
CA TYR A 215 8.34 -7.96 -6.21
C TYR A 215 7.95 -6.73 -7.02
N GLY A 216 6.75 -6.19 -6.77
CA GLY A 216 6.27 -4.99 -7.45
C GLY A 216 7.15 -3.78 -7.20
N ALA A 217 7.59 -3.55 -5.95
CA ALA A 217 8.50 -2.46 -5.61
C ALA A 217 9.84 -2.57 -6.34
N VAL A 218 10.34 -3.79 -6.53
CA VAL A 218 11.59 -4.04 -7.28
C VAL A 218 11.39 -3.89 -8.79
N TYR A 219 10.28 -4.37 -9.36
CA TYR A 219 9.98 -4.13 -10.78
C TYR A 219 9.82 -2.65 -11.10
N PHE A 220 9.22 -1.88 -10.19
CA PHE A 220 9.13 -0.43 -10.37
C PHE A 220 10.52 0.22 -10.31
N LEU A 221 11.37 -0.20 -9.37
CA LEU A 221 12.75 0.25 -9.25
C LEU A 221 13.57 -0.06 -10.52
N GLU A 222 13.42 -1.27 -11.05
CA GLU A 222 14.08 -1.70 -12.30
C GLU A 222 13.68 -0.79 -13.47
N ASN A 223 12.38 -0.48 -13.60
CA ASN A 223 11.89 0.45 -14.62
C ASN A 223 12.44 1.88 -14.41
N MET A 224 12.57 2.36 -13.18
CA MET A 224 13.19 3.66 -12.89
C MET A 224 14.66 3.69 -13.32
N LEU A 225 15.44 2.68 -12.97
CA LEU A 225 16.85 2.57 -13.36
C LEU A 225 17.00 2.52 -14.89
N ALA A 226 16.11 1.80 -15.59
CA ALA A 226 16.10 1.72 -17.04
C ALA A 226 15.94 3.10 -17.74
N THR A 227 15.28 4.09 -17.11
CA THR A 227 15.23 5.47 -17.64
C THR A 227 16.60 6.14 -17.71
N LYS A 228 17.58 5.59 -16.98
CA LYS A 228 18.97 6.06 -16.97
C LYS A 228 19.91 5.10 -17.71
N GLY A 229 19.38 4.11 -18.40
CA GLY A 229 20.18 3.06 -19.04
C GLY A 229 20.88 2.13 -18.05
N GLU A 230 20.40 2.06 -16.80
CA GLU A 230 20.95 1.22 -15.74
C GLU A 230 20.01 0.06 -15.42
N ASN A 231 20.51 -0.95 -14.69
CA ASN A 231 19.74 -2.08 -14.17
C ASN A 231 20.21 -2.41 -12.75
N LEU A 232 19.68 -3.45 -12.14
CA LEU A 232 20.04 -3.88 -10.77
C LEU A 232 21.30 -4.74 -10.69
N GLU A 233 21.82 -5.26 -11.79
CA GLU A 233 23.00 -6.13 -11.79
C GLU A 233 24.20 -5.41 -11.19
N GLY A 234 24.80 -6.03 -10.17
CA GLY A 234 25.98 -5.51 -9.46
C GLY A 234 25.71 -4.32 -8.53
N LYS A 235 24.47 -3.82 -8.42
CA LYS A 235 24.14 -2.73 -7.51
C LYS A 235 23.96 -3.20 -6.09
N THR A 236 24.31 -2.34 -5.14
CA THR A 236 24.08 -2.54 -3.72
C THR A 236 22.74 -1.96 -3.29
N ALA A 237 22.00 -2.72 -2.47
CA ALA A 237 20.68 -2.35 -1.97
C ALA A 237 20.64 -2.33 -0.44
N VAL A 238 20.06 -1.28 0.12
CA VAL A 238 19.71 -1.16 1.54
C VAL A 238 18.20 -1.30 1.68
N ILE A 239 17.75 -2.24 2.51
CA ILE A 239 16.33 -2.53 2.76
C ILE A 239 16.06 -2.45 4.25
N SER A 240 14.98 -1.77 4.63
CA SER A 240 14.43 -1.83 6.00
C SER A 240 13.31 -2.87 6.11
N GLY A 241 13.07 -3.33 7.33
CA GLY A 241 12.11 -4.38 7.60
C GLY A 241 12.68 -5.79 7.44
N SER A 242 11.92 -6.77 7.89
CA SER A 242 12.20 -8.22 7.76
C SER A 242 10.91 -9.03 7.63
N GLY A 243 9.81 -8.35 7.30
CA GLY A 243 8.52 -8.96 6.98
C GLY A 243 8.41 -9.35 5.50
N ASN A 244 7.20 -9.74 5.06
CA ASN A 244 6.95 -10.21 3.70
C ASN A 244 7.45 -9.24 2.61
N VAL A 245 7.20 -7.95 2.75
CA VAL A 245 7.61 -6.96 1.74
C VAL A 245 9.12 -6.92 1.62
N ALA A 246 9.83 -6.77 2.73
CA ALA A 246 11.28 -6.66 2.77
C ALA A 246 11.98 -7.93 2.27
N THR A 247 11.55 -9.12 2.73
CA THR A 247 12.17 -10.39 2.34
C THR A 247 11.94 -10.73 0.88
N HIS A 248 10.77 -10.44 0.30
CA HIS A 248 10.53 -10.68 -1.12
C HIS A 248 11.14 -9.59 -2.00
N ALA A 249 11.28 -8.34 -1.52
CA ALA A 249 12.09 -7.34 -2.21
C ALA A 249 13.56 -7.77 -2.27
N ALA A 250 14.11 -8.25 -1.15
CA ALA A 250 15.48 -8.78 -1.10
C ALA A 250 15.68 -9.95 -2.06
N GLU A 251 14.76 -10.91 -2.06
CA GLU A 251 14.77 -12.07 -2.97
C GLU A 251 14.76 -11.64 -4.44
N LYS A 252 13.87 -10.70 -4.81
CA LYS A 252 13.81 -10.24 -6.20
C LYS A 252 15.04 -9.46 -6.63
N ILE A 253 15.61 -8.62 -5.77
CA ILE A 253 16.88 -7.92 -6.04
C ILE A 253 17.99 -8.93 -6.27
N ALA A 254 18.13 -9.95 -5.40
CA ALA A 254 19.13 -11.00 -5.56
C ALA A 254 18.95 -11.78 -6.88
N GLN A 255 17.71 -12.12 -7.27
CA GLN A 255 17.39 -12.75 -8.55
C GLN A 255 17.79 -11.91 -9.76
N LEU A 256 17.79 -10.58 -9.64
CA LEU A 256 18.19 -9.63 -10.69
C LEU A 256 19.67 -9.22 -10.60
N GLY A 257 20.47 -9.93 -9.83
CA GLY A 257 21.92 -9.74 -9.73
C GLY A 257 22.36 -8.60 -8.81
N GLY A 258 21.45 -8.00 -8.05
CA GLY A 258 21.77 -7.00 -7.04
C GLY A 258 22.23 -7.63 -5.72
N LYS A 259 22.95 -6.85 -4.91
CA LYS A 259 23.49 -7.27 -3.62
C LYS A 259 22.76 -6.56 -2.48
N VAL A 260 21.98 -7.30 -1.71
CA VAL A 260 21.26 -6.78 -0.54
C VAL A 260 22.19 -6.74 0.66
N LEU A 261 22.33 -5.58 1.31
CA LEU A 261 23.27 -5.37 2.42
C LEU A 261 22.60 -5.38 3.79
N THR A 262 21.31 -5.04 3.89
CA THR A 262 20.65 -4.85 5.18
C THR A 262 19.24 -5.40 5.21
N LEU A 263 18.79 -5.83 6.38
CA LEU A 263 17.40 -6.02 6.80
C LEU A 263 17.26 -5.48 8.23
N SER A 264 16.06 -5.12 8.66
CA SER A 264 15.85 -4.53 9.98
C SER A 264 14.57 -5.00 10.66
N ASP A 265 14.47 -4.77 11.95
CA ASP A 265 13.22 -4.78 12.70
C ASP A 265 13.22 -3.66 13.77
N SER A 266 12.22 -3.65 14.67
CA SER A 266 12.12 -2.60 15.68
C SER A 266 13.27 -2.59 16.74
N GLY A 267 14.17 -3.59 16.72
CA GLY A 267 15.37 -3.66 17.58
C GLY A 267 16.61 -3.03 16.94
N GLY A 268 16.62 -2.86 15.62
CA GLY A 268 17.77 -2.36 14.86
C GLY A 268 17.88 -3.01 13.49
N PHE A 269 19.08 -2.96 12.89
CA PHE A 269 19.31 -3.56 11.59
C PHE A 269 20.58 -4.42 11.56
N ILE A 270 20.59 -5.39 10.67
CA ILE A 270 21.79 -6.15 10.31
C ILE A 270 22.45 -5.52 9.08
N HIS A 271 23.77 -5.47 9.07
CA HIS A 271 24.60 -5.16 7.91
C HIS A 271 25.47 -6.36 7.59
N ASP A 272 25.23 -6.96 6.42
CA ASP A 272 26.01 -8.07 5.92
C ASP A 272 26.82 -7.63 4.68
N PRO A 273 28.13 -7.36 4.83
CA PRO A 273 28.96 -6.88 3.73
C PRO A 273 29.15 -7.93 2.62
N ASP A 274 28.97 -9.22 2.92
CA ASP A 274 29.01 -10.29 1.93
C ASP A 274 27.74 -10.38 1.07
N GLY A 275 26.67 -9.71 1.53
CA GLY A 275 25.35 -9.71 0.92
C GLY A 275 24.44 -10.78 1.50
N ILE A 276 23.14 -10.49 1.44
CA ILE A 276 22.07 -11.37 1.91
C ILE A 276 21.53 -12.10 0.68
N ASP A 277 22.01 -13.32 0.46
CA ASP A 277 21.62 -14.20 -0.64
C ASP A 277 20.34 -15.01 -0.33
N GLN A 278 19.94 -15.93 -1.21
CA GLN A 278 18.73 -16.72 -1.06
C GLN A 278 18.73 -17.58 0.20
N GLU A 279 19.85 -18.21 0.57
CA GLU A 279 19.97 -19.02 1.79
C GLU A 279 19.69 -18.19 3.04
N LYS A 280 20.29 -17.00 3.11
CA LYS A 280 20.12 -16.04 4.20
C LYS A 280 18.72 -15.47 4.26
N ILE A 281 18.11 -15.18 3.10
CA ILE A 281 16.69 -14.75 3.01
C ILE A 281 15.75 -15.84 3.53
N ASP A 282 15.97 -17.09 3.16
CA ASP A 282 15.13 -18.22 3.60
C ASP A 282 15.27 -18.46 5.11
N TRP A 283 16.47 -18.27 5.64
CA TRP A 283 16.70 -18.28 7.08
C TRP A 283 15.88 -17.18 7.77
N VAL A 284 15.92 -15.94 7.27
CA VAL A 284 15.14 -14.83 7.83
C VAL A 284 13.63 -15.10 7.75
N LYS A 285 13.12 -15.57 6.60
CA LYS A 285 11.70 -15.94 6.43
C LYS A 285 11.29 -16.98 7.48
N THR A 286 12.06 -18.04 7.63
CA THR A 286 11.81 -19.13 8.60
C THR A 286 11.87 -18.61 10.04
N HIS A 287 12.89 -17.83 10.36
CA HIS A 287 13.13 -17.29 11.69
C HIS A 287 11.99 -16.34 12.13
N LYS A 288 11.54 -15.44 11.25
CA LYS A 288 10.45 -14.50 11.53
C LYS A 288 9.09 -15.19 11.59
N THR A 289 8.81 -16.14 10.69
CA THR A 289 7.48 -16.75 10.54
C THR A 289 7.24 -17.85 11.57
N HIS A 290 8.19 -18.76 11.74
CA HIS A 290 8.02 -19.94 12.60
C HIS A 290 8.52 -19.73 14.03
N ARG A 291 9.67 -19.09 14.21
CA ARG A 291 10.27 -18.85 15.52
C ARG A 291 9.83 -17.54 16.16
N ARG A 292 9.29 -16.60 15.36
CA ARG A 292 8.96 -15.22 15.78
C ARG A 292 10.16 -14.50 16.39
N GLY A 293 11.36 -14.85 15.93
CA GLY A 293 12.64 -14.36 16.42
C GLY A 293 12.92 -12.90 16.00
N ARG A 294 13.96 -12.34 16.60
CA ARG A 294 14.44 -10.99 16.28
C ARG A 294 15.53 -11.04 15.23
N ILE A 295 15.69 -9.95 14.45
CA ILE A 295 16.71 -9.90 13.39
C ILE A 295 18.13 -9.94 13.95
N GLU A 296 18.35 -9.52 15.21
CA GLU A 296 19.63 -9.57 15.88
C GLU A 296 20.24 -10.98 15.94
N GLU A 297 19.40 -12.02 16.01
CA GLU A 297 19.83 -13.40 16.06
C GLU A 297 20.48 -13.89 14.73
N TYR A 298 20.34 -13.10 13.65
CA TYR A 298 20.96 -13.37 12.36
C TYR A 298 22.49 -13.48 12.45
N VAL A 299 23.14 -12.64 13.26
CA VAL A 299 24.62 -12.62 13.37
C VAL A 299 25.20 -13.87 14.05
N GLU A 300 24.36 -14.63 14.78
CA GLU A 300 24.77 -15.93 15.34
C GLU A 300 24.85 -16.99 14.23
N ALA A 301 23.98 -16.91 13.23
CA ALA A 301 23.98 -17.83 12.09
C ALA A 301 24.97 -17.41 11.00
N PHE A 302 25.17 -16.10 10.83
CA PHE A 302 26.05 -15.51 9.80
C PHE A 302 27.02 -14.50 10.41
N PRO A 303 28.19 -14.98 10.90
CA PRO A 303 29.14 -14.14 11.66
C PRO A 303 29.83 -13.01 10.87
N SER A 304 29.72 -12.99 9.52
CA SER A 304 30.21 -11.86 8.69
C SER A 304 29.35 -10.60 8.88
N ALA A 305 28.12 -10.76 9.33
CA ALA A 305 27.20 -9.65 9.56
C ALA A 305 27.42 -8.98 10.92
N THR A 306 27.02 -7.71 11.01
CA THR A 306 26.99 -6.95 12.25
C THR A 306 25.57 -6.50 12.55
N PHE A 307 25.19 -6.49 13.84
CA PHE A 307 23.90 -5.93 14.29
C PHE A 307 24.11 -4.53 14.87
N HIS A 308 23.27 -3.61 14.47
CA HIS A 308 23.28 -2.21 14.91
C HIS A 308 22.00 -1.91 15.71
N ALA A 309 22.08 -2.07 17.02
CA ALA A 309 20.95 -1.90 17.93
C ALA A 309 20.39 -0.46 17.90
N GLY A 310 19.07 -0.34 17.80
CA GLY A 310 18.35 0.93 17.86
C GLY A 310 18.62 1.90 16.72
N LYS A 311 19.26 1.43 15.63
CA LYS A 311 19.57 2.28 14.46
C LYS A 311 18.77 1.85 13.22
N THR A 312 18.60 2.80 12.28
CA THR A 312 18.06 2.59 10.94
C THR A 312 19.20 2.30 9.94
N PRO A 313 18.94 1.61 8.82
CA PRO A 313 19.99 1.20 7.88
C PRO A 313 20.45 2.31 6.93
N TRP A 314 19.86 3.49 6.96
CA TRP A 314 20.03 4.53 5.93
C TRP A 314 21.42 5.17 5.89
N GLY A 315 22.26 4.91 6.90
CA GLY A 315 23.67 5.31 6.92
C GLY A 315 24.61 4.40 6.12
N VAL A 316 24.16 3.21 5.69
CA VAL A 316 24.97 2.29 4.89
C VAL A 316 25.02 2.76 3.44
N PRO A 317 26.22 2.97 2.84
CA PRO A 317 26.33 3.36 1.44
C PRO A 317 25.69 2.32 0.50
N CYS A 318 24.89 2.79 -0.46
CA CYS A 318 24.19 1.93 -1.39
C CYS A 318 23.87 2.65 -2.70
N ASP A 319 23.61 1.88 -3.75
CA ASP A 319 23.09 2.41 -5.03
C ASP A 319 21.58 2.64 -4.96
N VAL A 320 20.84 1.77 -4.25
CA VAL A 320 19.38 1.83 -4.16
C VAL A 320 18.89 1.56 -2.73
N ALA A 321 17.79 2.20 -2.35
CA ALA A 321 17.18 2.03 -1.02
C ALA A 321 15.69 1.66 -1.13
N LEU A 322 15.26 0.68 -0.32
CA LEU A 322 13.87 0.23 -0.27
C LEU A 322 13.34 0.26 1.18
N PRO A 323 12.66 1.32 1.57
CA PRO A 323 11.98 1.37 2.87
C PRO A 323 10.74 0.45 2.84
N CYS A 324 10.83 -0.67 3.59
CA CYS A 324 9.86 -1.76 3.56
C CYS A 324 9.28 -2.12 4.95
N ALA A 325 9.52 -1.31 5.98
CA ALA A 325 9.09 -1.62 7.34
C ALA A 325 7.81 -0.90 7.73
N THR A 326 7.90 0.39 8.07
CA THR A 326 6.78 1.12 8.66
C THR A 326 6.67 2.56 8.14
N GLN A 327 5.53 3.19 8.43
CA GLN A 327 5.31 4.61 8.14
C GLN A 327 6.33 5.49 8.87
N ASN A 328 6.81 6.54 8.21
CA ASN A 328 7.75 7.54 8.72
C ASN A 328 9.04 6.95 9.34
N GLU A 329 9.58 5.92 8.71
CA GLU A 329 10.84 5.29 9.12
C GLU A 329 12.09 5.91 8.49
N LEU A 330 11.93 6.67 7.42
CA LEU A 330 12.98 7.38 6.69
C LEU A 330 12.71 8.89 6.83
N LEU A 331 13.54 9.56 7.63
CA LEU A 331 13.36 10.97 7.95
C LEU A 331 14.21 11.86 7.02
N GLY A 332 13.97 13.17 7.04
CA GLY A 332 14.71 14.11 6.20
C GLY A 332 16.23 14.03 6.36
N GLU A 333 16.75 13.76 7.54
CA GLU A 333 18.20 13.58 7.78
C GLU A 333 18.72 12.26 7.18
N ASP A 334 17.91 11.20 7.23
CA ASP A 334 18.23 9.94 6.57
C ASP A 334 18.27 10.11 5.05
N ALA A 335 17.33 10.87 4.49
CA ALA A 335 17.29 11.17 3.07
C ALA A 335 18.54 11.95 2.61
N LYS A 336 18.98 12.95 3.38
CA LYS A 336 20.23 13.69 3.13
C LYS A 336 21.44 12.76 3.17
N THR A 337 21.46 11.81 4.11
CA THR A 337 22.54 10.82 4.25
C THR A 337 22.60 9.89 3.06
N LEU A 338 21.44 9.35 2.61
CA LEU A 338 21.34 8.51 1.39
C LEU A 338 21.86 9.27 0.16
N VAL A 339 21.46 10.52 -0.02
CA VAL A 339 21.93 11.36 -1.14
C VAL A 339 23.44 11.56 -1.05
N ALA A 340 23.97 11.91 0.12
CA ALA A 340 25.40 12.13 0.32
C ALA A 340 26.24 10.86 0.08
N ASN A 341 25.68 9.69 0.38
CA ASN A 341 26.29 8.38 0.14
C ASN A 341 26.17 7.89 -1.32
N GLY A 342 25.54 8.67 -2.21
CA GLY A 342 25.44 8.37 -3.64
C GLY A 342 24.30 7.45 -4.02
N CYS A 343 23.27 7.31 -3.18
CA CYS A 343 22.06 6.57 -3.51
C CYS A 343 21.38 7.19 -4.75
N LYS A 344 21.11 6.37 -5.75
CA LYS A 344 20.54 6.79 -7.05
C LYS A 344 19.04 6.69 -7.12
N ALA A 345 18.46 5.72 -6.40
CA ALA A 345 17.05 5.44 -6.45
C ALA A 345 16.49 4.98 -5.10
N VAL A 346 15.29 5.44 -4.79
CA VAL A 346 14.51 5.01 -3.62
C VAL A 346 13.15 4.49 -4.11
N SER A 347 12.78 3.27 -3.73
CA SER A 347 11.49 2.66 -4.07
C SER A 347 10.77 2.20 -2.81
N GLU A 348 9.66 2.84 -2.47
CA GLU A 348 8.92 2.58 -1.25
C GLU A 348 8.16 1.25 -1.31
N GLY A 349 8.53 0.30 -0.47
CA GLY A 349 7.78 -0.95 -0.26
C GLY A 349 6.68 -0.82 0.80
N ALA A 350 6.89 0.02 1.82
CA ALA A 350 5.90 0.34 2.83
C ALA A 350 4.94 1.47 2.36
N ASN A 351 3.89 1.73 3.14
CA ASN A 351 3.01 2.88 2.90
C ASN A 351 3.56 4.09 3.66
N MET A 352 3.85 5.18 2.92
CA MET A 352 4.38 6.45 3.45
C MET A 352 5.57 6.26 4.42
N PRO A 353 6.61 5.51 4.04
CA PRO A 353 7.75 5.29 4.93
C PRO A 353 8.65 6.51 5.03
N THR A 354 8.66 7.38 4.02
CA THR A 354 9.45 8.62 3.98
C THR A 354 8.61 9.78 4.49
N ASP A 355 9.16 10.59 5.39
CA ASP A 355 8.50 11.82 5.84
C ASP A 355 8.54 12.92 4.76
N LEU A 356 7.78 14.00 4.95
CA LEU A 356 7.70 15.10 3.96
C LEU A 356 9.06 15.75 3.69
N ASP A 357 9.90 15.92 4.72
CA ASP A 357 11.23 16.51 4.57
C ASP A 357 12.15 15.61 3.74
N GLY A 358 12.01 14.28 3.90
CA GLY A 358 12.70 13.28 3.09
C GLY A 358 12.24 13.32 1.63
N VAL A 359 10.94 13.37 1.39
CA VAL A 359 10.37 13.52 0.03
C VAL A 359 10.90 14.78 -0.64
N HIS A 360 10.85 15.93 0.06
CA HIS A 360 11.37 17.19 -0.46
C HIS A 360 12.88 17.11 -0.74
N THR A 361 13.65 16.44 0.12
CA THR A 361 15.09 16.22 -0.09
C THR A 361 15.35 15.43 -1.38
N PHE A 362 14.66 14.33 -1.59
CA PHE A 362 14.81 13.52 -2.81
C PHE A 362 14.41 14.30 -4.08
N LYS A 363 13.29 15.02 -4.04
CA LYS A 363 12.85 15.86 -5.16
C LYS A 363 13.87 16.98 -5.48
N HIS A 364 14.39 17.67 -4.46
CA HIS A 364 15.38 18.74 -4.62
C HIS A 364 16.68 18.23 -5.27
N HIS A 365 17.15 17.06 -4.84
CA HIS A 365 18.36 16.43 -5.39
C HIS A 365 18.11 15.60 -6.65
N LYS A 366 16.87 15.56 -7.15
CA LYS A 366 16.47 14.83 -8.37
C LYS A 366 16.82 13.34 -8.32
N ILE A 367 16.71 12.73 -7.15
CA ILE A 367 16.86 11.29 -6.98
C ILE A 367 15.65 10.60 -7.65
N LEU A 368 15.85 9.41 -8.20
CA LEU A 368 14.76 8.57 -8.67
C LEU A 368 13.95 8.08 -7.46
N TYR A 369 12.90 8.80 -7.10
CA TYR A 369 12.09 8.50 -5.91
C TYR A 369 10.68 8.06 -6.29
N ALA A 370 10.32 6.84 -5.94
CA ALA A 370 9.00 6.26 -6.18
C ALA A 370 8.16 6.22 -4.91
N PRO A 371 7.00 6.94 -4.86
CA PRO A 371 6.10 6.91 -3.72
C PRO A 371 5.41 5.55 -3.60
N GLY A 372 5.09 5.12 -2.37
CA GLY A 372 4.49 3.83 -2.09
C GLY A 372 3.20 3.55 -2.88
N LYS A 373 2.36 4.57 -3.13
CA LYS A 373 1.15 4.41 -3.94
C LYS A 373 1.40 3.89 -5.36
N ALA A 374 2.59 4.12 -5.93
CA ALA A 374 3.00 3.60 -7.22
C ALA A 374 3.83 2.32 -7.07
N SER A 375 4.93 2.37 -6.31
CA SER A 375 5.91 1.29 -6.24
C SER A 375 5.39 0.05 -5.52
N ASN A 376 4.62 0.19 -4.44
CA ASN A 376 4.10 -0.97 -3.69
C ASN A 376 2.72 -1.46 -4.16
N ALA A 377 2.24 -0.99 -5.30
CA ALA A 377 0.94 -1.37 -5.85
C ALA A 377 0.85 -2.84 -6.29
N GLY A 378 1.96 -3.58 -6.33
CA GLY A 378 1.98 -4.99 -6.71
C GLY A 378 1.03 -5.86 -5.88
N GLY A 379 0.95 -5.63 -4.57
CA GLY A 379 0.03 -6.37 -3.69
C GLY A 379 -1.44 -6.18 -4.05
N VAL A 380 -1.87 -4.95 -4.33
CA VAL A 380 -3.25 -4.69 -4.75
C VAL A 380 -3.50 -5.10 -6.19
N ALA A 381 -2.48 -5.05 -7.06
CA ALA A 381 -2.57 -5.57 -8.42
C ALA A 381 -2.91 -7.07 -8.42
N VAL A 382 -2.17 -7.89 -7.67
CA VAL A 382 -2.49 -9.33 -7.55
C VAL A 382 -3.83 -9.56 -6.83
N SER A 383 -4.23 -8.70 -5.91
CA SER A 383 -5.59 -8.75 -5.35
C SER A 383 -6.67 -8.51 -6.42
N GLY A 384 -6.45 -7.59 -7.37
CA GLY A 384 -7.36 -7.38 -8.49
C GLY A 384 -7.36 -8.57 -9.47
N LEU A 385 -6.20 -9.19 -9.70
CA LEU A 385 -6.13 -10.44 -10.47
C LEU A 385 -6.88 -11.58 -9.77
N GLU A 386 -6.80 -11.68 -8.43
CA GLU A 386 -7.60 -12.63 -7.65
C GLU A 386 -9.11 -12.40 -7.84
N MET A 387 -9.56 -11.13 -7.88
CA MET A 387 -10.96 -10.83 -8.21
C MET A 387 -11.33 -11.34 -9.61
N SER A 388 -10.49 -11.13 -10.62
CA SER A 388 -10.72 -11.63 -11.98
C SER A 388 -10.78 -13.17 -12.02
N GLN A 389 -9.85 -13.86 -11.35
CA GLN A 389 -9.87 -15.32 -11.22
C GLN A 389 -11.19 -15.81 -10.59
N ASN A 390 -11.65 -15.11 -9.55
CA ASN A 390 -12.90 -15.49 -8.87
C ASN A 390 -14.14 -15.27 -9.75
N SER A 391 -14.16 -14.21 -10.54
CA SER A 391 -15.25 -13.93 -11.50
C SER A 391 -15.30 -14.95 -12.64
N GLU A 392 -14.14 -15.36 -13.15
CA GLU A 392 -13.99 -16.37 -14.19
C GLU A 392 -14.09 -17.81 -13.66
N ARG A 393 -13.99 -18.02 -12.34
CA ARG A 393 -13.88 -19.32 -11.67
C ARG A 393 -12.70 -20.16 -12.20
N ARG A 394 -11.56 -19.51 -12.39
CA ARG A 394 -10.32 -20.15 -12.84
C ARG A 394 -9.14 -19.72 -11.97
N SER A 395 -8.03 -20.43 -12.09
CA SER A 395 -6.74 -20.06 -11.52
C SER A 395 -5.73 -19.91 -12.64
N TRP A 396 -4.86 -18.91 -12.54
CA TRP A 396 -3.71 -18.76 -13.43
C TRP A 396 -2.49 -19.44 -12.85
N LYS A 397 -1.57 -19.82 -13.73
CA LYS A 397 -0.27 -20.33 -13.33
C LYS A 397 0.60 -19.21 -12.74
N GLU A 398 1.59 -19.62 -11.99
CA GLU A 398 2.50 -18.67 -11.34
C GLU A 398 3.23 -17.78 -12.36
N GLU A 399 3.72 -18.38 -13.46
CA GLU A 399 4.44 -17.64 -14.50
C GLU A 399 3.54 -16.61 -15.19
N GLU A 400 2.26 -16.94 -15.43
CA GLU A 400 1.28 -16.03 -16.01
C GLU A 400 1.05 -14.83 -15.07
N LEU A 401 0.87 -15.09 -13.76
CA LEU A 401 0.66 -14.05 -12.76
C LEU A 401 1.91 -13.17 -12.56
N GLN A 402 3.11 -13.76 -12.59
CA GLN A 402 4.35 -12.99 -12.51
C GLN A 402 4.51 -12.04 -13.71
N GLN A 403 4.18 -12.53 -14.93
CA GLN A 403 4.22 -11.67 -16.12
C GLN A 403 3.17 -10.56 -16.03
N MET A 404 1.93 -10.88 -15.65
CA MET A 404 0.87 -9.88 -15.47
C MET A 404 1.27 -8.82 -14.43
N LEU A 405 1.87 -9.24 -13.31
CA LEU A 405 2.38 -8.30 -12.29
C LEU A 405 3.46 -7.38 -12.87
N LYS A 406 4.41 -7.93 -13.60
CA LYS A 406 5.48 -7.16 -14.24
C LYS A 406 4.90 -6.14 -15.23
N ASP A 407 3.95 -6.54 -16.05
CA ASP A 407 3.29 -5.67 -17.03
C ASP A 407 2.47 -4.56 -16.35
N ILE A 408 1.76 -4.87 -15.27
CA ILE A 408 1.02 -3.87 -14.48
C ILE A 408 1.99 -2.87 -13.87
N MET A 409 3.08 -3.31 -13.23
CA MET A 409 4.07 -2.40 -12.63
C MET A 409 4.74 -1.51 -13.68
N LYS A 410 4.99 -2.04 -14.89
CA LYS A 410 5.46 -1.24 -16.02
C LYS A 410 4.42 -0.20 -16.45
N GLY A 411 3.16 -0.58 -16.56
CA GLY A 411 2.06 0.32 -16.90
C GLY A 411 1.90 1.47 -15.89
N ILE A 412 2.06 1.17 -14.59
CA ILE A 412 2.08 2.20 -13.53
C ILE A 412 3.25 3.16 -13.74
N HIS A 413 4.44 2.64 -13.96
CA HIS A 413 5.64 3.43 -14.19
C HIS A 413 5.50 4.32 -15.44
N ASP A 414 5.05 3.78 -16.57
CA ASP A 414 4.83 4.53 -17.80
C ASP A 414 3.80 5.67 -17.60
N SER A 415 2.78 5.41 -16.79
CA SER A 415 1.78 6.43 -16.44
C SER A 415 2.38 7.53 -15.56
N CYS A 416 3.25 7.18 -14.61
CA CYS A 416 3.96 8.16 -13.79
C CYS A 416 4.90 9.02 -14.64
N ILE A 417 5.62 8.45 -15.61
CA ILE A 417 6.45 9.24 -16.54
C ILE A 417 5.60 10.22 -17.33
N ARG A 418 4.48 9.76 -17.90
CA ARG A 418 3.61 10.61 -18.76
C ARG A 418 3.21 11.91 -18.10
N TYR A 419 2.96 11.91 -16.78
CA TYR A 419 2.48 13.06 -16.03
C TYR A 419 3.53 13.68 -15.09
N GLY A 420 4.63 12.99 -14.87
CA GLY A 420 5.69 13.41 -13.95
C GLY A 420 6.96 13.91 -14.63
N ASP A 421 7.08 13.83 -15.97
CA ASP A 421 8.25 14.32 -16.70
C ASP A 421 8.37 15.85 -16.57
N GLN A 422 9.46 16.30 -15.97
CA GLN A 422 9.79 17.71 -15.75
C GLN A 422 10.80 18.24 -16.78
N GLY A 423 11.12 17.44 -17.79
CA GLY A 423 12.18 17.75 -18.76
C GLY A 423 13.59 17.52 -18.18
N GLY A 424 14.60 17.65 -19.05
CA GLY A 424 16.00 17.46 -18.63
C GLY A 424 16.32 16.07 -18.06
N GLY A 425 15.46 15.08 -18.31
CA GLY A 425 15.63 13.73 -17.85
C GLY A 425 15.24 13.51 -16.37
N TYR A 426 14.57 14.46 -15.73
CA TYR A 426 14.03 14.29 -14.38
C TYR A 426 12.54 13.95 -14.42
N ILE A 427 12.15 12.94 -13.64
CA ILE A 427 10.77 12.48 -13.50
C ILE A 427 10.37 12.64 -12.04
N ASP A 428 9.33 13.46 -11.78
CA ASP A 428 8.67 13.54 -10.49
C ASP A 428 7.60 12.43 -10.40
N TYR A 429 7.98 11.28 -9.88
CA TYR A 429 7.07 10.14 -9.76
C TYR A 429 5.92 10.37 -8.76
N VAL A 430 6.08 11.28 -7.80
CA VAL A 430 5.00 11.64 -6.85
C VAL A 430 3.90 12.36 -7.62
N LYS A 431 4.25 13.45 -8.32
CA LYS A 431 3.33 14.21 -9.17
C LYS A 431 2.70 13.32 -10.25
N GLY A 432 3.54 12.51 -10.90
CA GLY A 432 3.08 11.57 -11.93
C GLY A 432 2.05 10.58 -11.42
N ALA A 433 2.25 9.99 -10.24
CA ALA A 433 1.33 9.05 -9.63
C ALA A 433 0.00 9.73 -9.21
N ASN A 434 0.07 10.92 -8.61
CA ASN A 434 -1.10 11.67 -8.20
C ASN A 434 -1.98 12.03 -9.40
N ILE A 435 -1.40 12.59 -10.46
CA ILE A 435 -2.14 13.01 -11.66
C ILE A 435 -2.68 11.80 -12.42
N ALA A 436 -1.88 10.74 -12.65
CA ALA A 436 -2.33 9.55 -13.37
C ALA A 436 -3.51 8.86 -12.65
N GLY A 437 -3.42 8.71 -11.33
CA GLY A 437 -4.50 8.14 -10.51
C GLY A 437 -5.76 8.99 -10.54
N PHE A 438 -5.62 10.32 -10.35
CA PHE A 438 -6.72 11.27 -10.43
C PHE A 438 -7.42 11.22 -11.78
N LYS A 439 -6.68 11.39 -12.86
CA LYS A 439 -7.26 11.50 -14.22
C LYS A 439 -8.14 10.31 -14.57
N LYS A 440 -7.71 9.09 -14.24
CA LYS A 440 -8.48 7.90 -14.54
C LYS A 440 -9.83 7.88 -13.82
N VAL A 441 -9.86 8.25 -12.55
CA VAL A 441 -11.09 8.34 -11.75
C VAL A 441 -11.96 9.50 -12.22
N ALA A 442 -11.34 10.67 -12.44
CA ALA A 442 -12.01 11.89 -12.87
C ALA A 442 -12.71 11.73 -14.22
N ASP A 443 -12.06 11.12 -15.21
CA ASP A 443 -12.64 10.88 -16.52
C ASP A 443 -13.87 9.95 -16.44
N ALA A 444 -13.81 8.91 -15.61
CA ALA A 444 -14.96 8.04 -15.37
C ALA A 444 -16.12 8.80 -14.72
N MET A 445 -15.83 9.62 -13.71
CA MET A 445 -16.84 10.44 -13.03
C MET A 445 -17.47 11.48 -13.97
N LEU A 446 -16.69 12.06 -14.89
CA LEU A 446 -17.21 12.96 -15.93
C LEU A 446 -18.19 12.20 -16.87
N ALA A 447 -17.80 10.99 -17.29
CA ALA A 447 -18.62 10.17 -18.16
C ALA A 447 -19.96 9.76 -17.53
N PHE A 448 -19.99 9.56 -16.21
CA PHE A 448 -21.21 9.18 -15.47
C PHE A 448 -22.10 10.39 -15.14
N GLY A 449 -21.54 11.59 -15.15
CA GLY A 449 -22.26 12.80 -14.74
C GLY A 449 -22.39 12.92 -13.23
N VAL A 450 -23.53 13.45 -12.78
CA VAL A 450 -23.81 13.64 -11.35
C VAL A 450 -24.70 12.50 -10.86
N VAL A 451 -24.10 11.51 -10.27
CA VAL A 451 -24.74 10.31 -9.70
C VAL A 451 -24.40 10.15 -8.23
#